data_54156b49a0b8a94e52e60568050d51ae
#
_entry.id   54156b49a0b8a94e52e60568050d51ae
#
_cell.length_a   1.000
_cell.length_b   1.000
_cell.length_c   1.000
_cell.angle_alpha   90.00
_cell.angle_beta   90.00
_cell.angle_gamma   90.00
#
_symmetry.space_group_name_H-M   'P 1'
#
loop_
_entity.id
_entity.type
_entity.pdbx_description
1 polymer ?
#
loop_
_entity_poly.entity_id
_entity_poly.type
_entity_poly.pdbx_seq_one_letter_code
_entity_poly.pdbx_strand_id
1 'polypeptide(L)'
;MAAAVRKVTSPAALQESSLKYGEPLGDSHLRRVLSARLMALGVPAAPGQIITTVGATHALDIVSRTLLKAGDCVMVEEPGWAVEFARLDALGMRILPVPRRADGPDLDVMARYCGLHSPKLFVSVSVFHNPTGYCLSPGSAHRVLQLANAHNFHIVEDDTYSHIAPEHATRLCALDGLQRTIYVSGFSKILAPNWRVGYLAAPSALVERLLDTKLLATLTTPALLEKAMAWCID
;
A
#
# COMPACT_ATOMS: atom_id res chain seq x y z
N MET A 1 -3.05 -23.19 3.86
CA MET A 1 -4.09 -22.86 2.85
C MET A 1 -5.27 -23.85 2.85
N ALA A 2 -5.13 -25.13 2.51
CA ALA A 2 -6.28 -26.06 2.46
C ALA A 2 -7.06 -26.17 3.80
N ALA A 3 -6.38 -26.17 4.94
CA ALA A 3 -7.03 -26.18 6.24
C ALA A 3 -7.79 -24.88 6.52
N ALA A 4 -7.21 -23.74 6.17
CA ALA A 4 -7.87 -22.44 6.31
C ALA A 4 -9.12 -22.35 5.44
N VAL A 5 -9.04 -22.79 4.18
CA VAL A 5 -10.21 -22.84 3.29
C VAL A 5 -11.30 -23.73 3.89
N ARG A 6 -10.99 -24.98 4.29
CA ARG A 6 -11.98 -25.87 4.93
C ARG A 6 -12.65 -25.25 6.12
N LYS A 7 -11.91 -24.50 6.95
CA LYS A 7 -12.45 -23.84 8.16
C LYS A 7 -13.48 -22.78 7.80
N VAL A 8 -13.18 -21.92 6.83
CA VAL A 8 -14.07 -20.81 6.43
C VAL A 8 -15.21 -21.24 5.50
N THR A 9 -15.12 -22.44 4.89
CA THR A 9 -16.16 -23.02 4.03
C THR A 9 -16.99 -24.09 4.75
N SER A 10 -16.89 -24.22 6.08
CA SER A 10 -17.81 -25.07 6.83
C SER A 10 -19.27 -24.61 6.65
N PRO A 11 -20.28 -25.49 6.70
CA PRO A 11 -21.68 -25.11 6.48
C PRO A 11 -22.12 -23.94 7.35
N ALA A 12 -21.73 -23.90 8.63
CA ALA A 12 -22.06 -22.82 9.54
C ALA A 12 -21.40 -21.49 9.14
N ALA A 13 -20.11 -21.52 8.77
CA ALA A 13 -19.39 -20.33 8.33
C ALA A 13 -19.93 -19.76 6.99
N LEU A 14 -20.33 -20.64 6.08
CA LEU A 14 -20.96 -20.21 4.82
C LEU A 14 -22.34 -19.62 5.05
N GLN A 15 -23.15 -20.20 5.91
CA GLN A 15 -24.47 -19.65 6.24
C GLN A 15 -24.36 -18.25 6.86
N GLU A 16 -23.37 -18.02 7.74
CA GLU A 16 -23.12 -16.70 8.31
C GLU A 16 -22.63 -15.68 7.28
N SER A 17 -21.71 -16.09 6.40
CA SER A 17 -21.03 -15.16 5.47
C SER A 17 -21.80 -14.87 4.18
N SER A 18 -22.71 -15.79 3.74
CA SER A 18 -23.39 -15.65 2.44
C SER A 18 -24.60 -14.73 2.44
N LEU A 19 -25.12 -14.36 3.61
CA LEU A 19 -26.31 -13.52 3.75
C LEU A 19 -26.00 -12.06 4.07
N LYS A 20 -24.73 -11.68 4.21
CA LYS A 20 -24.30 -10.33 4.61
C LYS A 20 -23.12 -9.85 3.75
N TYR A 21 -23.11 -8.57 3.45
CA TYR A 21 -21.87 -7.94 2.98
C TYR A 21 -20.77 -8.01 4.05
N GLY A 22 -19.51 -8.06 3.61
CA GLY A 22 -18.36 -7.92 4.51
C GLY A 22 -18.29 -6.52 5.16
N GLU A 23 -17.42 -6.38 6.13
CA GLU A 23 -17.14 -5.08 6.73
C GLU A 23 -16.50 -4.12 5.70
N PRO A 24 -16.90 -2.85 5.64
CA PRO A 24 -16.33 -1.88 4.70
C PRO A 24 -14.80 -1.77 4.76
N LEU A 25 -14.23 -1.71 5.97
CA LEU A 25 -12.76 -1.71 6.17
C LEU A 25 -12.11 -3.05 5.83
N GLY A 26 -12.87 -4.14 5.76
CA GLY A 26 -12.40 -5.52 5.64
C GLY A 26 -12.50 -6.30 6.95
N ASP A 27 -12.29 -7.61 6.88
CA ASP A 27 -12.43 -8.52 8.01
C ASP A 27 -11.63 -8.08 9.25
N SER A 28 -12.30 -7.98 10.38
CA SER A 28 -11.72 -7.42 11.61
C SER A 28 -10.60 -8.31 12.18
N HIS A 29 -10.68 -9.65 12.02
CA HIS A 29 -9.59 -10.54 12.41
C HIS A 29 -8.36 -10.33 11.51
N LEU A 30 -8.54 -10.29 10.19
CA LEU A 30 -7.45 -10.01 9.27
C LEU A 30 -6.75 -8.68 9.60
N ARG A 31 -7.52 -7.62 9.85
CA ARG A 31 -6.95 -6.30 10.20
C ARG A 31 -6.15 -6.33 11.51
N ARG A 32 -6.57 -7.10 12.53
CA ARG A 32 -5.78 -7.29 13.76
C ARG A 32 -4.46 -8.02 13.50
N VAL A 33 -4.49 -9.10 12.74
CA VAL A 33 -3.27 -9.85 12.37
C VAL A 33 -2.33 -8.97 11.55
N LEU A 34 -2.85 -8.23 10.57
CA LEU A 34 -2.05 -7.28 9.77
C LEU A 34 -1.45 -6.18 10.65
N SER A 35 -2.20 -5.63 11.60
CA SER A 35 -1.70 -4.63 12.55
C SER A 35 -0.50 -5.17 13.34
N ALA A 36 -0.61 -6.37 13.90
CA ALA A 36 0.48 -7.00 14.64
C ALA A 36 1.74 -7.19 13.76
N ARG A 37 1.56 -7.63 12.51
CA ARG A 37 2.67 -7.80 11.56
C ARG A 37 3.31 -6.46 11.16
N LEU A 38 2.52 -5.42 10.93
CA LEU A 38 3.02 -4.08 10.62
C LEU A 38 3.79 -3.49 11.80
N MET A 39 3.30 -3.67 13.03
CA MET A 39 4.01 -3.25 14.24
C MET A 39 5.38 -3.96 14.37
N ALA A 40 5.48 -5.25 14.04
CA ALA A 40 6.76 -5.97 14.02
C ALA A 40 7.74 -5.42 12.96
N LEU A 41 7.24 -4.84 11.86
CA LEU A 41 8.04 -4.14 10.86
C LEU A 41 8.34 -2.67 11.23
N GLY A 42 7.94 -2.22 12.42
CA GLY A 42 8.08 -0.83 12.85
C GLY A 42 7.03 0.15 12.30
N VAL A 43 6.03 -0.33 11.56
CA VAL A 43 4.95 0.51 11.02
C VAL A 43 3.79 0.55 12.02
N PRO A 44 3.53 1.68 12.71
CA PRO A 44 2.57 1.76 13.81
C PRO A 44 1.13 1.90 13.30
N ALA A 45 0.61 0.85 12.67
CA ALA A 45 -0.73 0.83 12.12
C ALA A 45 -1.73 0.15 13.08
N ALA A 46 -2.64 0.90 13.66
CA ALA A 46 -3.76 0.33 14.40
C ALA A 46 -4.75 -0.37 13.45
N PRO A 47 -5.53 -1.39 13.90
CA PRO A 47 -6.50 -2.08 13.04
C PRO A 47 -7.50 -1.16 12.34
N GLY A 48 -7.86 -0.03 12.95
CA GLY A 48 -8.73 0.99 12.36
C GLY A 48 -8.08 1.83 11.24
N GLN A 49 -6.76 1.78 11.11
CA GLN A 49 -6.01 2.46 10.03
C GLN A 49 -5.77 1.56 8.81
N ILE A 50 -6.20 0.29 8.88
CA ILE A 50 -5.99 -0.69 7.83
C ILE A 50 -7.28 -0.90 7.03
N ILE A 51 -7.18 -0.80 5.72
CA ILE A 51 -8.25 -1.07 4.76
C ILE A 51 -7.81 -2.23 3.87
N THR A 52 -8.60 -3.30 3.83
CA THR A 52 -8.34 -4.42 2.92
C THR A 52 -8.76 -4.08 1.48
N THR A 53 -8.09 -4.68 0.51
CA THR A 53 -8.28 -4.37 -0.90
C THR A 53 -8.20 -5.62 -1.78
N VAL A 54 -8.63 -5.51 -3.02
CA VAL A 54 -8.50 -6.58 -4.04
C VAL A 54 -7.08 -6.58 -4.61
N GLY A 55 -6.11 -6.91 -3.75
CA GLY A 55 -4.67 -6.85 -4.03
C GLY A 55 -4.08 -5.44 -3.94
N ALA A 56 -2.74 -5.35 -3.97
CA ALA A 56 -2.00 -4.08 -3.84
C ALA A 56 -2.35 -3.07 -4.96
N THR A 57 -2.58 -3.55 -6.19
CA THR A 57 -2.98 -2.68 -7.32
C THR A 57 -4.25 -1.90 -7.02
N HIS A 58 -5.25 -2.53 -6.39
CA HIS A 58 -6.48 -1.84 -5.97
C HIS A 58 -6.20 -0.83 -4.83
N ALA A 59 -5.29 -1.14 -3.91
CA ALA A 59 -4.87 -0.19 -2.88
C ALA A 59 -4.25 1.07 -3.51
N LEU A 60 -3.34 0.91 -4.47
CA LEU A 60 -2.73 2.02 -5.22
C LEU A 60 -3.79 2.84 -5.97
N ASP A 61 -4.78 2.20 -6.56
CA ASP A 61 -5.88 2.89 -7.27
C ASP A 61 -6.74 3.72 -6.32
N ILE A 62 -7.13 3.15 -5.16
CA ILE A 62 -7.87 3.86 -4.11
C ILE A 62 -7.09 5.09 -3.65
N VAL A 63 -5.81 4.97 -3.35
CA VAL A 63 -4.98 6.09 -2.89
C VAL A 63 -4.91 7.19 -3.95
N SER A 64 -4.66 6.82 -5.21
CA SER A 64 -4.56 7.80 -6.29
C SER A 64 -5.87 8.55 -6.50
N ARG A 65 -7.00 7.84 -6.57
CA ARG A 65 -8.33 8.47 -6.74
C ARG A 65 -8.74 9.34 -5.55
N THR A 66 -8.26 9.01 -4.35
CA THR A 66 -8.57 9.79 -3.14
C THR A 66 -7.77 11.08 -3.05
N LEU A 67 -6.48 11.02 -3.41
CA LEU A 67 -5.54 12.12 -3.16
C LEU A 67 -5.30 13.01 -4.38
N LEU A 68 -5.59 12.52 -5.58
CA LEU A 68 -5.22 13.17 -6.84
C LEU A 68 -6.44 13.56 -7.68
N LYS A 69 -6.22 14.55 -8.52
CA LYS A 69 -7.12 14.96 -9.61
C LYS A 69 -6.37 14.93 -10.93
N ALA A 70 -7.07 14.75 -12.03
CA ALA A 70 -6.47 14.82 -13.36
C ALA A 70 -5.64 16.11 -13.53
N GLY A 71 -4.41 15.97 -14.03
CA GLY A 71 -3.42 17.03 -14.15
C GLY A 71 -2.48 17.19 -12.95
N ASP A 72 -2.75 16.55 -11.79
CA ASP A 72 -1.81 16.57 -10.67
C ASP A 72 -0.51 15.86 -11.01
N CYS A 73 0.60 16.38 -10.47
CA CYS A 73 1.92 15.81 -10.64
C CYS A 73 2.18 14.70 -9.62
N VAL A 74 2.68 13.56 -10.11
CA VAL A 74 3.04 12.38 -9.30
C VAL A 74 4.47 11.98 -9.62
N MET A 75 5.32 11.92 -8.62
CA MET A 75 6.66 11.35 -8.74
C MET A 75 6.60 9.82 -8.66
N VAL A 76 7.31 9.13 -9.57
CA VAL A 76 7.39 7.66 -9.61
C VAL A 76 8.85 7.28 -9.88
N GLU A 77 9.35 6.27 -9.19
CA GLU A 77 10.71 5.75 -9.43
C GLU A 77 10.85 5.14 -10.83
N GLU A 78 11.94 5.43 -11.54
CA GLU A 78 12.26 4.93 -12.88
C GLU A 78 13.68 4.32 -12.90
N PRO A 79 13.86 3.07 -13.42
CA PRO A 79 12.80 2.19 -13.91
C PRO A 79 11.85 1.75 -12.79
N GLY A 80 10.60 1.45 -13.12
CA GLY A 80 9.57 1.04 -12.18
C GLY A 80 8.57 0.05 -12.78
N TRP A 81 7.57 -0.33 -12.02
CA TRP A 81 6.55 -1.25 -12.49
C TRP A 81 5.65 -0.59 -13.55
N ALA A 82 5.71 -1.08 -14.78
CA ALA A 82 5.04 -0.47 -15.94
C ALA A 82 3.52 -0.28 -15.76
N VAL A 83 2.85 -1.16 -15.00
CA VAL A 83 1.42 -1.05 -14.74
C VAL A 83 1.09 0.19 -13.89
N GLU A 84 1.99 0.60 -12.99
CA GLU A 84 1.79 1.82 -12.20
C GLU A 84 1.80 3.07 -13.09
N PHE A 85 2.75 3.14 -14.02
CA PHE A 85 2.80 4.24 -14.99
C PHE A 85 1.53 4.29 -15.84
N ALA A 86 1.12 3.14 -16.42
CA ALA A 86 -0.08 3.05 -17.23
C ALA A 86 -1.35 3.42 -16.45
N ARG A 87 -1.42 3.04 -15.17
CA ARG A 87 -2.55 3.34 -14.29
C ARG A 87 -2.65 4.83 -13.99
N LEU A 88 -1.54 5.47 -13.67
CA LEU A 88 -1.48 6.91 -13.40
C LEU A 88 -1.79 7.73 -14.67
N ASP A 89 -1.28 7.30 -15.82
CA ASP A 89 -1.58 7.92 -17.11
C ASP A 89 -3.08 7.81 -17.44
N ALA A 90 -3.67 6.62 -17.27
CA ALA A 90 -5.10 6.40 -17.48
C ALA A 90 -5.99 7.24 -16.54
N LEU A 91 -5.49 7.64 -15.38
CA LEU A 91 -6.16 8.56 -14.45
C LEU A 91 -5.92 10.05 -14.81
N GLY A 92 -5.15 10.33 -15.87
CA GLY A 92 -4.84 11.68 -16.32
C GLY A 92 -3.79 12.40 -15.47
N MET A 93 -2.93 11.66 -14.75
CA MET A 93 -1.87 12.25 -13.93
C MET A 93 -0.68 12.69 -14.78
N ARG A 94 0.00 13.74 -14.35
CA ARG A 94 1.29 14.16 -14.90
C ARG A 94 2.40 13.42 -14.15
N ILE A 95 2.98 12.41 -14.80
CA ILE A 95 4.04 11.58 -14.20
C ILE A 95 5.37 12.33 -14.28
N LEU A 96 6.08 12.37 -13.16
CA LEU A 96 7.44 12.91 -13.01
C LEU A 96 8.38 11.73 -12.67
N PRO A 97 9.07 11.14 -13.67
CA PRO A 97 9.95 10.01 -13.43
C PRO A 97 11.17 10.44 -12.61
N VAL A 98 11.42 9.75 -11.50
CA VAL A 98 12.58 9.95 -10.63
C VAL A 98 13.55 8.79 -10.82
N PRO A 99 14.78 9.02 -11.30
CA PRO A 99 15.74 7.94 -11.50
C PRO A 99 16.01 7.17 -10.19
N ARG A 100 15.87 5.83 -10.24
CA ARG A 100 16.20 4.96 -9.12
C ARG A 100 17.67 4.60 -9.13
N ARG A 101 18.35 4.91 -8.03
CA ARG A 101 19.74 4.54 -7.77
C ARG A 101 19.82 3.34 -6.82
N ALA A 102 21.01 2.83 -6.56
CA ALA A 102 21.20 1.65 -5.72
C ALA A 102 20.72 1.83 -4.27
N ASP A 103 20.79 3.04 -3.75
CA ASP A 103 20.46 3.40 -2.35
C ASP A 103 19.12 4.16 -2.19
N GLY A 104 18.44 4.47 -3.29
CA GLY A 104 17.17 5.21 -3.25
C GLY A 104 16.89 6.00 -4.53
N PRO A 105 15.86 6.85 -4.53
CA PRO A 105 15.58 7.76 -5.63
C PRO A 105 16.65 8.85 -5.74
N ASP A 106 16.79 9.42 -6.94
CA ASP A 106 17.63 10.59 -7.17
C ASP A 106 17.06 11.83 -6.47
N LEU A 107 17.65 12.18 -5.33
CA LEU A 107 17.15 13.25 -4.46
C LEU A 107 17.28 14.65 -5.09
N ASP A 108 18.26 14.87 -5.98
CA ASP A 108 18.42 16.16 -6.67
C ASP A 108 17.33 16.35 -7.71
N VAL A 109 16.96 15.28 -8.43
CA VAL A 109 15.82 15.29 -9.34
C VAL A 109 14.51 15.51 -8.57
N MET A 110 14.32 14.82 -7.44
CA MET A 110 13.14 15.04 -6.59
C MET A 110 13.02 16.49 -6.12
N ALA A 111 14.10 17.05 -5.57
CA ALA A 111 14.13 18.45 -5.12
C ALA A 111 13.79 19.43 -6.23
N ARG A 112 14.35 19.22 -7.42
CA ARG A 112 14.04 20.02 -8.61
C ARG A 112 12.56 19.92 -9.00
N TYR A 113 11.98 18.71 -9.00
CA TYR A 113 10.56 18.54 -9.29
C TYR A 113 9.67 19.18 -8.24
N CYS A 114 10.04 19.13 -6.98
CA CYS A 114 9.33 19.82 -5.90
C CYS A 114 9.29 21.34 -6.13
N GLY A 115 10.41 21.94 -6.53
CA GLY A 115 10.48 23.36 -6.82
C GLY A 115 9.72 23.83 -8.06
N LEU A 116 9.62 22.96 -9.09
CA LEU A 116 9.04 23.34 -10.39
C LEU A 116 7.56 22.91 -10.55
N HIS A 117 7.12 21.84 -9.93
CA HIS A 117 5.86 21.17 -10.27
C HIS A 117 4.90 20.92 -9.10
N SER A 118 5.32 21.16 -7.87
CA SER A 118 4.50 20.93 -6.66
C SER A 118 3.80 19.56 -6.66
N PRO A 119 4.55 18.44 -6.71
CA PRO A 119 3.97 17.11 -6.79
C PRO A 119 3.07 16.84 -5.57
N LYS A 120 2.03 16.04 -5.74
CA LYS A 120 1.08 15.68 -4.69
C LYS A 120 1.36 14.33 -4.06
N LEU A 121 1.99 13.44 -4.82
CA LEU A 121 2.27 12.06 -4.42
C LEU A 121 3.65 11.63 -4.93
N PHE A 122 4.33 10.82 -4.13
CA PHE A 122 5.48 10.02 -4.53
C PHE A 122 5.17 8.55 -4.34
N VAL A 123 5.31 7.74 -5.38
CA VAL A 123 5.16 6.29 -5.33
C VAL A 123 6.54 5.66 -5.24
N SER A 124 6.82 4.98 -4.14
CA SER A 124 8.12 4.38 -3.82
C SER A 124 8.01 2.89 -3.54
N VAL A 125 9.04 2.15 -3.92
CA VAL A 125 9.27 0.74 -3.53
C VAL A 125 10.54 0.68 -2.71
N SER A 126 10.41 0.72 -1.39
CA SER A 126 11.56 0.82 -0.48
C SER A 126 12.37 -0.47 -0.37
N VAL A 127 11.72 -1.63 -0.49
CA VAL A 127 12.31 -2.95 -0.26
C VAL A 127 12.21 -3.80 -1.51
N PHE A 128 13.36 -4.32 -1.96
CA PHE A 128 13.46 -5.13 -3.18
C PHE A 128 12.76 -4.48 -4.38
N HIS A 129 13.18 -3.25 -4.66
CA HIS A 129 12.61 -2.43 -5.73
C HIS A 129 12.50 -3.19 -7.05
N ASN A 130 11.33 -3.17 -7.65
CA ASN A 130 11.07 -3.78 -8.95
C ASN A 130 11.26 -2.75 -10.09
N PRO A 131 12.23 -2.95 -11.03
CA PRO A 131 12.94 -4.21 -11.32
C PRO A 131 14.37 -4.31 -10.78
N THR A 132 14.89 -3.32 -10.05
CA THR A 132 16.33 -3.24 -9.75
C THR A 132 16.80 -4.19 -8.62
N GLY A 133 15.89 -4.63 -7.76
CA GLY A 133 16.20 -5.45 -6.58
C GLY A 133 16.84 -4.68 -5.42
N TYR A 134 17.13 -3.39 -5.58
CA TYR A 134 17.75 -2.56 -4.55
C TYR A 134 16.79 -2.24 -3.40
N CYS A 135 17.36 -1.98 -2.21
CA CYS A 135 16.64 -1.47 -1.06
C CYS A 135 16.97 -0.01 -0.80
N LEU A 136 16.04 0.71 -0.20
CA LEU A 136 16.21 2.09 0.21
C LEU A 136 17.19 2.15 1.40
N SER A 137 18.16 3.06 1.34
CA SER A 137 19.06 3.32 2.46
C SER A 137 18.39 4.21 3.52
N PRO A 138 18.78 4.11 4.82
CA PRO A 138 18.25 5.00 5.86
C PRO A 138 18.49 6.48 5.57
N GLY A 139 19.64 6.82 4.99
CA GLY A 139 20.00 8.20 4.64
C GLY A 139 19.09 8.76 3.55
N SER A 140 18.86 8.00 2.47
CA SER A 140 17.94 8.39 1.39
C SER A 140 16.51 8.48 1.90
N ALA A 141 16.06 7.53 2.74
CA ALA A 141 14.73 7.56 3.34
C ALA A 141 14.47 8.84 4.14
N HIS A 142 15.43 9.22 5.00
CA HIS A 142 15.33 10.45 5.78
C HIS A 142 15.21 11.69 4.90
N ARG A 143 16.01 11.77 3.84
CA ARG A 143 15.98 12.89 2.87
C ARG A 143 14.67 12.95 2.09
N VAL A 144 14.11 11.79 1.68
CA VAL A 144 12.79 11.71 1.03
C VAL A 144 11.70 12.26 1.97
N LEU A 145 11.70 11.86 3.24
CA LEU A 145 10.74 12.35 4.23
C LEU A 145 10.88 13.86 4.50
N GLN A 146 12.12 14.38 4.54
CA GLN A 146 12.35 15.83 4.64
C GLN A 146 11.74 16.58 3.45
N LEU A 147 11.94 16.11 2.22
CA LEU A 147 11.33 16.72 1.03
C LEU A 147 9.80 16.65 1.07
N ALA A 148 9.24 15.50 1.49
CA ALA A 148 7.79 15.35 1.62
C ALA A 148 7.18 16.33 2.62
N ASN A 149 7.86 16.55 3.75
CA ASN A 149 7.43 17.52 4.75
C ASN A 149 7.55 18.97 4.25
N ALA A 150 8.69 19.32 3.64
CA ALA A 150 8.95 20.67 3.17
C ALA A 150 8.02 21.09 2.01
N HIS A 151 7.65 20.15 1.14
CA HIS A 151 6.86 20.42 -0.07
C HIS A 151 5.43 19.87 -0.01
N ASN A 152 5.01 19.34 1.13
CA ASN A 152 3.64 18.91 1.42
C ASN A 152 3.05 17.91 0.42
N PHE A 153 3.81 16.86 0.07
CA PHE A 153 3.29 15.72 -0.70
C PHE A 153 3.19 14.45 0.18
N HIS A 154 2.30 13.54 -0.21
CA HIS A 154 2.19 12.23 0.42
C HIS A 154 3.13 11.22 -0.25
N ILE A 155 3.44 10.16 0.46
CA ILE A 155 4.23 9.04 -0.07
C ILE A 155 3.36 7.78 0.00
N VAL A 156 3.29 7.04 -1.10
CA VAL A 156 2.81 5.66 -1.11
C VAL A 156 4.01 4.74 -1.15
N GLU A 157 4.14 3.90 -0.14
CA GLU A 157 5.16 2.87 -0.07
C GLU A 157 4.57 1.53 -0.45
N ASP A 158 4.87 1.03 -1.66
CA ASP A 158 4.51 -0.32 -2.09
C ASP A 158 5.55 -1.31 -1.57
N ASP A 159 5.18 -2.02 -0.50
CA ASP A 159 6.00 -3.04 0.14
C ASP A 159 5.47 -4.46 -0.15
N THR A 160 5.18 -4.72 -1.42
CA THR A 160 4.66 -6.02 -1.90
C THR A 160 5.62 -7.18 -1.60
N TYR A 161 6.91 -6.91 -1.41
CA TYR A 161 7.94 -7.90 -1.12
C TYR A 161 8.33 -7.98 0.37
N SER A 162 7.63 -7.27 1.26
CA SER A 162 7.91 -7.24 2.71
C SER A 162 8.05 -8.61 3.35
N HIS A 163 7.23 -9.55 2.91
CA HIS A 163 7.16 -10.89 3.50
C HIS A 163 8.39 -11.79 3.24
N ILE A 164 9.24 -11.42 2.29
CA ILE A 164 10.48 -12.14 1.96
C ILE A 164 11.73 -11.29 2.26
N ALA A 165 11.53 -10.08 2.75
CA ALA A 165 12.59 -9.15 3.08
C ALA A 165 13.03 -9.29 4.54
N PRO A 166 14.27 -8.90 4.88
CA PRO A 166 14.71 -8.78 6.26
C PRO A 166 13.80 -7.80 7.04
N GLU A 167 13.48 -8.12 8.29
CA GLU A 167 12.64 -7.27 9.16
C GLU A 167 13.22 -5.87 9.33
N HIS A 168 14.56 -5.75 9.39
CA HIS A 168 15.29 -4.49 9.55
C HIS A 168 15.42 -3.67 8.25
N ALA A 169 14.82 -4.10 7.13
CA ALA A 169 14.85 -3.32 5.89
C ALA A 169 14.20 -1.94 6.11
N THR A 170 14.83 -0.90 5.55
CA THR A 170 14.34 0.48 5.71
C THR A 170 12.99 0.67 5.04
N ARG A 171 12.01 1.16 5.80
CA ARG A 171 10.67 1.50 5.34
C ARG A 171 10.35 2.95 5.67
N LEU A 172 9.84 3.68 4.70
CA LEU A 172 9.40 5.08 4.86
C LEU A 172 8.26 5.18 5.87
N CYS A 173 7.30 4.25 5.81
CA CYS A 173 6.16 4.22 6.74
C CYS A 173 6.58 3.95 8.19
N ALA A 174 7.64 3.17 8.42
CA ALA A 174 8.17 2.94 9.76
C ALA A 174 8.85 4.21 10.32
N LEU A 175 9.61 4.91 9.49
CA LEU A 175 10.32 6.14 9.90
C LEU A 175 9.38 7.32 10.08
N ASP A 176 8.33 7.43 9.28
CA ASP A 176 7.35 8.52 9.32
C ASP A 176 6.24 8.29 10.35
N GLY A 177 6.04 7.06 10.80
CA GLY A 177 4.95 6.71 11.73
C GLY A 177 3.56 6.90 11.15
N LEU A 178 3.38 6.72 9.85
CA LEU A 178 2.12 6.93 9.11
C LEU A 178 1.55 8.35 9.29
N GLN A 179 2.38 9.37 9.33
CA GLN A 179 1.91 10.76 9.37
C GLN A 179 1.59 11.28 7.97
N ARG A 180 2.45 10.95 6.99
CA ARG A 180 2.37 11.41 5.60
C ARG A 180 2.51 10.27 4.59
N THR A 181 2.90 9.11 5.09
CA THR A 181 3.09 7.91 4.31
C THR A 181 1.87 6.99 4.36
N ILE A 182 1.63 6.27 3.27
CA ILE A 182 0.59 5.25 3.13
C ILE A 182 1.28 3.95 2.73
N TYR A 183 1.17 2.95 3.57
CA TYR A 183 1.71 1.62 3.33
C TYR A 183 0.77 0.81 2.46
N VAL A 184 1.29 0.16 1.43
CA VAL A 184 0.53 -0.74 0.55
C VAL A 184 1.25 -2.07 0.45
N SER A 185 0.52 -3.18 0.60
CA SER A 185 1.07 -4.52 0.41
C SER A 185 -0.03 -5.53 0.04
N GLY A 186 0.38 -6.79 -0.17
CA GLY A 186 -0.54 -7.87 -0.49
C GLY A 186 0.16 -9.23 -0.48
N PHE A 187 -0.61 -10.28 -0.72
CA PHE A 187 -0.15 -11.65 -0.58
C PHE A 187 0.12 -12.36 -1.91
N SER A 188 -0.01 -11.67 -3.03
CA SER A 188 0.12 -12.27 -4.37
C SER A 188 1.51 -12.85 -4.68
N LYS A 189 2.55 -12.41 -3.99
CA LYS A 189 3.94 -12.86 -4.23
C LYS A 189 4.37 -14.02 -3.33
N ILE A 190 3.62 -14.31 -2.27
CA ILE A 190 4.01 -15.32 -1.28
C ILE A 190 2.98 -16.42 -1.01
N LEU A 191 1.71 -16.18 -1.30
CA LEU A 191 0.66 -17.14 -0.91
C LEU A 191 -0.28 -17.48 -2.06
N ALA A 192 -1.28 -16.68 -2.33
CA ALA A 192 -2.39 -17.03 -3.22
C ALA A 192 -2.71 -15.88 -4.18
N PRO A 193 -2.02 -15.75 -5.32
CA PRO A 193 -2.26 -14.66 -6.27
C PRO A 193 -3.73 -14.50 -6.67
N ASN A 194 -4.43 -15.61 -6.86
CA ASN A 194 -5.84 -15.63 -7.28
C ASN A 194 -6.83 -15.19 -6.19
N TRP A 195 -6.41 -15.17 -4.92
CA TRP A 195 -7.28 -14.70 -3.84
C TRP A 195 -7.45 -13.19 -3.85
N ARG A 196 -6.53 -12.51 -4.50
CA ARG A 196 -6.57 -11.06 -4.64
C ARG A 196 -6.73 -10.32 -3.30
N VAL A 197 -6.04 -10.79 -2.26
CA VAL A 197 -6.04 -10.14 -0.94
C VAL A 197 -4.84 -9.21 -0.85
N GLY A 198 -5.12 -7.94 -0.63
CA GLY A 198 -4.17 -6.88 -0.35
C GLY A 198 -4.71 -5.95 0.73
N TYR A 199 -3.94 -4.95 1.07
CA TYR A 199 -4.34 -3.96 2.08
C TYR A 199 -3.51 -2.68 1.94
N LEU A 200 -4.03 -1.62 2.52
CA LEU A 200 -3.29 -0.40 2.81
C LEU A 200 -3.40 -0.06 4.30
N ALA A 201 -2.39 0.65 4.81
CA ALA A 201 -2.45 1.31 6.11
C ALA A 201 -2.12 2.79 5.93
N ALA A 202 -2.92 3.67 6.51
CA ALA A 202 -2.88 5.09 6.22
C ALA A 202 -2.97 5.95 7.50
N PRO A 203 -2.57 7.24 7.42
CA PRO A 203 -2.85 8.21 8.45
C PRO A 203 -4.33 8.19 8.84
N SER A 204 -4.65 8.26 10.14
CA SER A 204 -6.04 8.22 10.63
C SER A 204 -6.95 9.26 9.96
N ALA A 205 -6.41 10.44 9.66
CA ALA A 205 -7.15 11.53 8.98
C ALA A 205 -7.54 11.21 7.53
N LEU A 206 -6.92 10.20 6.89
CA LEU A 206 -7.22 9.82 5.51
C LEU A 206 -8.13 8.59 5.41
N VAL A 207 -8.29 7.82 6.49
CA VAL A 207 -8.98 6.51 6.47
C VAL A 207 -10.39 6.64 5.92
N GLU A 208 -11.18 7.59 6.40
CA GLU A 208 -12.56 7.79 5.97
C GLU A 208 -12.64 8.08 4.46
N ARG A 209 -11.83 9.01 3.96
CA ARG A 209 -11.80 9.35 2.53
C ARG A 209 -11.36 8.18 1.64
N LEU A 210 -10.38 7.40 2.09
CA LEU A 210 -9.91 6.20 1.39
C LEU A 210 -10.99 5.11 1.38
N LEU A 211 -11.72 4.98 2.49
CA LEU A 211 -12.83 4.05 2.60
C LEU A 211 -13.99 4.44 1.66
N ASP A 212 -14.35 5.71 1.60
CA ASP A 212 -15.38 6.21 0.68
C ASP A 212 -15.02 5.88 -0.78
N THR A 213 -13.76 6.11 -1.18
CA THR A 213 -13.29 5.76 -2.51
C THR A 213 -13.38 4.25 -2.77
N LYS A 214 -13.02 3.41 -1.79
CA LYS A 214 -13.16 1.95 -1.89
C LYS A 214 -14.64 1.55 -2.07
N LEU A 215 -15.54 2.14 -1.28
CA LEU A 215 -16.97 1.82 -1.32
C LEU A 215 -17.59 2.12 -2.70
N LEU A 216 -17.19 3.23 -3.33
CA LEU A 216 -17.65 3.57 -4.67
C LEU A 216 -17.15 2.60 -5.76
N ALA A 217 -15.99 1.97 -5.56
CA ALA A 217 -15.40 1.07 -6.55
C ALA A 217 -15.78 -0.41 -6.34
N THR A 218 -15.89 -0.87 -5.08
CA THR A 218 -15.91 -2.32 -4.78
C THR A 218 -16.94 -2.67 -3.71
N LEU A 219 -17.52 -1.70 -2.99
CA LEU A 219 -18.29 -1.89 -1.75
C LEU A 219 -17.43 -2.58 -0.68
N THR A 220 -17.39 -3.92 -0.70
CA THR A 220 -16.61 -4.73 0.25
C THR A 220 -15.74 -5.73 -0.47
N THR A 221 -14.65 -6.13 0.15
CA THR A 221 -13.80 -7.23 -0.29
C THR A 221 -14.44 -8.58 0.05
N PRO A 222 -14.07 -9.68 -0.65
CA PRO A 222 -14.62 -11.00 -0.39
C PRO A 222 -14.25 -11.51 1.01
N ALA A 223 -15.17 -11.41 1.96
CA ALA A 223 -14.95 -11.75 3.37
C ALA A 223 -14.46 -13.17 3.59
N LEU A 224 -14.89 -14.13 2.77
CA LEU A 224 -14.44 -15.51 2.85
C LEU A 224 -12.92 -15.63 2.63
N LEU A 225 -12.39 -14.95 1.61
CA LEU A 225 -10.97 -14.98 1.28
C LEU A 225 -10.14 -14.22 2.31
N GLU A 226 -10.67 -13.15 2.88
CA GLU A 226 -10.03 -12.42 3.96
C GLU A 226 -9.93 -13.26 5.24
N LYS A 227 -11.01 -13.92 5.64
CA LYS A 227 -11.00 -14.87 6.77
C LYS A 227 -10.01 -16.01 6.53
N ALA A 228 -9.99 -16.60 5.33
CA ALA A 228 -9.04 -17.64 4.99
C ALA A 228 -7.59 -17.12 5.04
N MET A 229 -7.35 -15.90 4.57
CA MET A 229 -6.03 -15.27 4.63
C MET A 229 -5.60 -15.04 6.08
N ALA A 230 -6.46 -14.52 6.93
CA ALA A 230 -6.17 -14.34 8.35
C ALA A 230 -5.67 -15.64 8.98
N TRP A 231 -6.36 -16.76 8.74
CA TRP A 231 -5.94 -18.08 9.22
C TRP A 231 -4.64 -18.63 8.60
N CYS A 232 -4.20 -18.09 7.50
CA CYS A 232 -2.93 -18.51 6.89
C CYS A 232 -1.72 -17.74 7.46
N ILE A 233 -1.95 -16.55 8.00
CA ILE A 233 -0.87 -15.63 8.41
C ILE A 233 -0.86 -15.36 9.92
N ASP A 234 -1.87 -15.82 10.66
CA ASP A 234 -1.94 -15.84 12.12
C ASP A 234 -1.11 -17.01 12.67
#